data_2b673551f15b6503a3f6e2a9272bbfa2
#
_entry.id   2b673551f15b6503a3f6e2a9272bbfa2
#
_cell.length_a   1.000
_cell.length_b   1.000
_cell.length_c   1.000
_cell.angle_alpha   90.00
_cell.angle_beta   90.00
_cell.angle_gamma   90.00
#
_symmetry.space_group_name_H-M   'P 1'
#
loop_
_entity.id
_entity.type
_entity.pdbx_description
1 polymer ?
#
loop_
_entity_poly.entity_id
_entity_poly.type
_entity_poly.pdbx_seq_one_letter_code
_entity_poly.pdbx_strand_id
1 'polypeptide(L)'
;MVSIREPGCDQARRKLKNEFEMNKKTILFASLLLGGLPLMGTLSADAAVRDTISINQGWQFHRGDVKNIAELKSTQSGDEVVNLPHDFLIGQDWVAPDASERPDNSDAGSNVRSRLSSRGFKEMGIGWYRYEFTPKDEWKGKRIVLDFQGIMLVGDVYLNGKRIGGTDYGYLGFDIDLSKLLKWGQPNEIAVKADTQNSSNSRWFTGAGLYRDVNLIVTNKNLFFPRHPLFIRTQGNKEVKIKAEIINQQKVAKGQSAAKMPVGVRILDADGKVVAEQKNDIHFNAKWRDREYELPSISLENAKLWSPDSPYLYTAEVTLYDNEGNIADQIKEPFGVRTIEIIPQKGLLVNGKKVLLKGYANHHTLGALGAAAYPRAIEKRLKLMKEFGMNHIRTSHNPYSEDFLKLCDKYGILVVDELYDKWLTQYAGGRVDWESLWQKDVPEWVKRDRNHPSVVMWSLGNELQQYSNLPFNDWGVTAYKLQKELLHRYDDTRLTTVA
;
A
#
# COMPACT_ATOMS: atom_id res chain seq x y z
N MET A 1 12.97 -42.75 34.88
CA MET A 1 13.64 -41.45 34.80
C MET A 1 15.09 -41.66 34.40
N VAL A 2 15.42 -41.45 33.15
CA VAL A 2 16.79 -41.49 32.68
C VAL A 2 17.05 -40.14 32.02
N SER A 3 17.92 -39.35 32.62
CA SER A 3 18.34 -38.02 32.16
C SER A 3 19.44 -38.22 31.12
N ILE A 4 19.19 -37.87 29.85
CA ILE A 4 20.21 -37.81 28.82
C ILE A 4 20.64 -36.34 28.73
N ARG A 5 21.84 -36.00 29.16
CA ARG A 5 22.53 -34.75 28.89
C ARG A 5 23.31 -34.88 27.59
N GLU A 6 22.98 -34.09 26.60
CA GLU A 6 23.78 -33.96 25.40
C GLU A 6 24.98 -33.01 25.61
N PRO A 7 26.22 -33.37 25.28
CA PRO A 7 27.40 -32.53 25.49
C PRO A 7 27.75 -31.70 24.25
N GLY A 8 26.87 -30.92 23.71
CA GLY A 8 27.12 -30.09 22.53
C GLY A 8 26.79 -28.59 22.67
N CYS A 9 26.01 -28.22 23.70
CA CYS A 9 25.42 -26.88 23.78
C CYS A 9 26.36 -25.81 24.39
N ASP A 10 27.34 -26.20 25.18
CA ASP A 10 28.23 -25.25 25.89
C ASP A 10 29.38 -24.70 25.02
N GLN A 11 29.84 -25.41 24.01
CA GLN A 11 30.85 -24.88 23.10
C GLN A 11 30.30 -23.87 22.12
N ALA A 12 29.05 -24.01 21.68
CA ALA A 12 28.39 -23.05 20.80
C ALA A 12 28.08 -21.71 21.51
N ARG A 13 27.72 -21.78 22.80
CA ARG A 13 27.48 -20.56 23.62
C ARG A 13 28.77 -19.77 23.91
N ARG A 14 29.91 -20.43 24.09
CA ARG A 14 31.21 -19.79 24.29
C ARG A 14 31.72 -19.12 23.01
N LYS A 15 31.47 -19.72 21.84
CA LYS A 15 31.89 -19.15 20.55
C LYS A 15 31.12 -17.87 20.22
N LEU A 16 29.81 -17.86 20.44
CA LEU A 16 28.97 -16.67 20.25
C LEU A 16 29.31 -15.52 21.21
N LYS A 17 29.70 -15.81 22.45
CA LYS A 17 30.06 -14.79 23.43
C LYS A 17 31.39 -14.12 23.08
N ASN A 18 32.35 -14.86 22.57
CA ASN A 18 33.64 -14.33 22.13
C ASN A 18 33.58 -13.51 20.84
N GLU A 19 32.69 -13.84 19.91
CA GLU A 19 32.46 -13.02 18.70
C GLU A 19 31.75 -11.70 19.02
N PHE A 20 30.92 -11.67 20.07
CA PHE A 20 30.23 -10.46 20.49
C PHE A 20 31.16 -9.49 21.27
N GLU A 21 32.21 -10.00 21.93
CA GLU A 21 33.19 -9.16 22.64
C GLU A 21 34.29 -8.63 21.72
N MET A 22 34.66 -9.37 20.65
CA MET A 22 35.64 -8.89 19.67
C MET A 22 35.13 -7.71 18.84
N ASN A 23 33.81 -7.66 18.52
CA ASN A 23 33.22 -6.56 17.78
C ASN A 23 33.10 -5.24 18.58
N LYS A 24 33.19 -5.28 19.91
CA LYS A 24 33.17 -4.06 20.74
C LYS A 24 34.53 -3.36 20.85
N LYS A 25 35.64 -4.04 20.55
CA LYS A 25 37.00 -3.43 20.63
C LYS A 25 37.47 -2.80 19.31
N THR A 26 36.80 -3.05 18.18
CA THR A 26 37.21 -2.50 16.87
C THR A 26 36.52 -1.15 16.54
N ILE A 27 35.61 -0.67 17.35
CA ILE A 27 34.88 0.60 17.10
C ILE A 27 35.51 1.80 17.83
N LEU A 28 36.59 1.61 18.65
CA LEU A 28 37.14 2.69 19.48
C LEU A 28 38.51 3.24 19.02
N PHE A 29 39.00 2.96 17.82
CA PHE A 29 40.29 3.49 17.34
C PHE A 29 40.24 3.98 15.89
N ALA A 30 39.35 4.96 15.57
CA ALA A 30 39.45 5.74 14.33
C ALA A 30 38.90 7.16 14.53
N SER A 31 39.49 7.90 15.47
CA SER A 31 39.25 9.33 15.57
C SER A 31 40.48 9.97 16.14
N LEU A 32 41.48 10.29 15.30
CA LEU A 32 42.42 11.41 15.48
C LEU A 32 43.35 11.49 14.25
N LEU A 33 43.47 12.75 13.78
CA LEU A 33 44.43 13.27 12.80
C LEU A 33 44.07 13.21 11.32
N LEU A 34 43.46 14.30 10.83
CA LEU A 34 44.04 15.06 9.71
C LEU A 34 43.34 16.44 9.69
N GLY A 35 44.06 17.45 10.11
CA GLY A 35 43.67 18.85 9.94
C GLY A 35 43.81 19.26 8.47
N GLY A 36 42.75 19.82 7.89
CA GLY A 36 42.69 20.40 6.57
C GLY A 36 41.54 21.42 6.52
N LEU A 37 41.84 22.63 6.18
CA LEU A 37 41.04 23.86 6.16
C LEU A 37 39.56 23.68 5.67
N PRO A 38 38.63 24.45 6.24
CA PRO A 38 37.24 24.37 5.84
C PRO A 38 37.01 25.19 4.57
N LEU A 39 36.70 24.53 3.43
CA LEU A 39 35.83 25.12 2.44
C LEU A 39 34.42 25.07 3.01
N MET A 40 33.97 26.17 3.61
CA MET A 40 32.56 26.41 3.90
C MET A 40 31.81 26.57 2.57
N GLY A 41 31.45 25.46 1.94
CA GLY A 41 30.26 25.39 1.13
C GLY A 41 29.10 25.22 2.08
N THR A 42 28.27 26.22 2.25
CA THR A 42 26.95 26.08 2.87
C THR A 42 26.14 25.12 2.02
N LEU A 43 26.15 23.84 2.39
CA LEU A 43 25.08 22.94 2.02
C LEU A 43 23.84 23.49 2.74
N SER A 44 23.08 24.35 2.05
CA SER A 44 21.69 24.52 2.40
C SER A 44 21.09 23.11 2.39
N ALA A 45 20.65 22.63 3.52
CA ALA A 45 19.78 21.49 3.57
C ALA A 45 18.54 21.91 2.78
N ASP A 46 18.48 21.51 1.50
CA ASP A 46 17.29 21.68 0.68
C ASP A 46 16.15 21.03 1.48
N ALA A 47 15.25 21.86 1.97
CA ALA A 47 14.04 21.38 2.64
C ALA A 47 13.36 20.40 1.67
N ALA A 48 13.22 19.14 2.08
CA ALA A 48 12.71 18.09 1.24
C ALA A 48 11.46 18.56 0.49
N VAL A 49 11.50 18.50 -0.84
CA VAL A 49 10.43 18.98 -1.71
C VAL A 49 9.12 18.26 -1.45
N ARG A 50 9.21 16.96 -1.23
CA ARG A 50 8.17 16.08 -0.69
C ARG A 50 8.77 15.33 0.50
N ASP A 51 8.15 15.45 1.66
CA ASP A 51 8.56 14.73 2.86
C ASP A 51 7.47 13.70 3.23
N THR A 52 7.86 12.43 3.33
CA THR A 52 6.99 11.35 3.76
C THR A 52 7.47 10.85 5.11
N ILE A 53 6.72 11.17 6.13
CA ILE A 53 7.07 10.94 7.53
C ILE A 53 6.22 9.78 8.05
N SER A 54 6.86 8.66 8.34
CA SER A 54 6.17 7.54 9.00
C SER A 54 5.80 7.93 10.43
N ILE A 55 4.55 7.72 10.78
CA ILE A 55 4.03 7.89 12.14
C ILE A 55 3.59 6.56 12.74
N ASN A 56 4.28 5.48 12.40
CA ASN A 56 3.95 4.12 12.82
C ASN A 56 4.29 3.82 14.29
N GLN A 57 5.03 4.67 14.98
CA GLN A 57 5.53 4.41 16.34
C GLN A 57 4.71 5.15 17.39
N GLY A 58 4.45 4.49 18.53
CA GLY A 58 3.96 5.17 19.72
C GLY A 58 2.47 5.51 19.72
N TRP A 59 1.64 4.75 19.02
CA TRP A 59 0.19 4.90 19.09
C TRP A 59 -0.34 4.38 20.42
N GLN A 60 -1.24 5.13 21.05
CA GLN A 60 -2.03 4.65 22.18
C GLN A 60 -3.22 3.88 21.65
N PHE A 61 -3.40 2.66 22.11
CA PHE A 61 -4.47 1.76 21.69
C PHE A 61 -5.42 1.47 22.83
N HIS A 62 -6.73 1.52 22.55
CA HIS A 62 -7.81 1.14 23.46
C HIS A 62 -8.71 0.10 22.78
N ARG A 63 -8.92 -1.03 23.46
CA ARG A 63 -9.81 -2.08 22.99
C ARG A 63 -11.24 -1.84 23.51
N GLY A 64 -12.22 -1.76 22.61
CA GLY A 64 -13.61 -1.52 22.90
C GLY A 64 -14.13 -0.25 22.28
N ASP A 65 -15.43 -0.02 22.37
CA ASP A 65 -16.04 1.24 21.93
C ASP A 65 -16.15 2.23 23.10
N VAL A 66 -16.13 3.50 22.78
CA VAL A 66 -16.36 4.57 23.76
C VAL A 66 -17.63 5.34 23.38
N LYS A 67 -18.37 5.78 24.39
CA LYS A 67 -19.59 6.57 24.19
C LYS A 67 -19.30 7.96 23.60
N ASN A 68 -18.15 8.50 23.99
CA ASN A 68 -17.67 9.79 23.54
C ASN A 68 -16.16 9.75 23.33
N ILE A 69 -15.67 10.29 22.21
CA ILE A 69 -14.25 10.36 21.90
C ILE A 69 -13.41 11.06 23.00
N ALA A 70 -14.02 11.96 23.78
CA ALA A 70 -13.36 12.61 24.90
C ALA A 70 -12.96 11.64 26.03
N GLU A 71 -13.64 10.50 26.13
CA GLU A 71 -13.32 9.45 27.12
C GLU A 71 -11.95 8.79 26.83
N LEU A 72 -11.52 8.81 25.57
CA LEU A 72 -10.18 8.31 25.19
C LEU A 72 -9.02 9.13 25.79
N LYS A 73 -9.27 10.35 26.29
CA LYS A 73 -8.22 11.22 26.86
C LYS A 73 -7.71 10.75 28.21
N SER A 74 -8.53 10.00 28.95
CA SER A 74 -8.10 9.35 30.19
C SER A 74 -7.56 7.97 29.87
N THR A 75 -6.37 7.64 30.35
CA THR A 75 -5.82 6.28 30.27
C THR A 75 -6.80 5.34 30.98
N GLN A 76 -7.32 4.38 30.23
CA GLN A 76 -8.26 3.38 30.75
C GLN A 76 -7.53 2.09 31.07
N SER A 77 -8.12 1.24 31.91
CA SER A 77 -7.58 -0.08 32.15
C SER A 77 -7.56 -0.88 30.85
N GLY A 78 -6.39 -1.41 30.48
CA GLY A 78 -6.20 -2.16 29.23
C GLY A 78 -5.67 -1.31 28.07
N ASP A 79 -5.44 0.01 28.26
CA ASP A 79 -4.76 0.81 27.25
C ASP A 79 -3.29 0.42 27.14
N GLU A 80 -2.80 0.34 25.91
CA GLU A 80 -1.41 -0.04 25.60
C GLU A 80 -0.79 0.88 24.56
N VAL A 81 0.54 0.93 24.52
CA VAL A 81 1.28 1.61 23.47
C VAL A 81 1.68 0.60 22.41
N VAL A 82 1.25 0.82 21.18
CA VAL A 82 1.50 -0.08 20.05
C VAL A 82 2.26 0.63 18.93
N ASN A 83 2.91 -0.17 18.11
CA ASN A 83 3.51 0.26 16.85
C ASN A 83 2.78 -0.36 15.67
N LEU A 84 2.66 0.40 14.58
CA LEU A 84 2.05 -0.09 13.35
C LEU A 84 3.10 -0.82 12.47
N PRO A 85 2.64 -1.79 11.67
CA PRO A 85 1.28 -2.29 11.55
C PRO A 85 0.84 -3.09 12.78
N HIS A 86 -0.44 -2.99 13.16
CA HIS A 86 -1.00 -3.62 14.35
C HIS A 86 -2.32 -4.32 14.06
N ASP A 87 -2.41 -5.60 14.43
CA ASP A 87 -3.65 -6.38 14.41
C ASP A 87 -4.05 -6.73 15.85
N PHE A 88 -5.08 -6.04 16.36
CA PHE A 88 -5.46 -6.18 17.76
C PHE A 88 -6.16 -7.51 18.08
N LEU A 89 -6.48 -8.34 17.09
CA LEU A 89 -7.04 -9.67 17.36
C LEU A 89 -5.98 -10.66 17.84
N ILE A 90 -4.71 -10.44 17.53
CA ILE A 90 -3.65 -11.42 17.81
C ILE A 90 -3.43 -11.63 19.31
N GLY A 91 -3.47 -10.59 20.10
CA GLY A 91 -3.31 -10.69 21.56
C GLY A 91 -4.57 -11.14 22.32
N GLN A 92 -5.71 -11.33 21.65
CA GLN A 92 -6.97 -11.66 22.30
C GLN A 92 -7.08 -13.15 22.66
N ASP A 93 -7.91 -13.46 23.67
CA ASP A 93 -8.29 -14.83 23.99
C ASP A 93 -9.10 -15.48 22.87
N TRP A 94 -9.12 -16.81 22.88
CA TRP A 94 -9.96 -17.59 21.98
C TRP A 94 -11.39 -17.61 22.51
N VAL A 95 -12.35 -17.43 21.60
CA VAL A 95 -13.77 -17.54 21.93
C VAL A 95 -14.25 -18.93 21.58
N ALA A 96 -14.83 -19.65 22.58
CA ALA A 96 -15.47 -20.92 22.33
C ALA A 96 -16.77 -20.69 21.51
N PRO A 97 -17.05 -21.51 20.49
CA PRO A 97 -18.34 -21.44 19.82
C PRO A 97 -19.47 -21.76 20.82
N ASP A 98 -20.48 -20.88 20.85
CA ASP A 98 -21.71 -21.14 21.60
C ASP A 98 -22.38 -22.43 21.09
N ALA A 99 -23.12 -23.11 21.96
CA ALA A 99 -23.87 -24.30 21.58
C ALA A 99 -24.94 -24.03 20.52
N SER A 100 -25.48 -22.79 20.48
CA SER A 100 -26.37 -22.30 19.41
C SER A 100 -25.65 -22.03 18.08
N GLU A 101 -24.34 -21.87 18.10
CA GLU A 101 -23.49 -21.68 16.93
C GLU A 101 -22.91 -23.00 16.40
N ARG A 102 -23.16 -24.11 17.07
CA ARG A 102 -22.81 -25.45 16.57
C ARG A 102 -23.73 -25.78 15.40
N PRO A 103 -23.19 -26.24 14.27
CA PRO A 103 -24.04 -26.62 13.17
C PRO A 103 -24.93 -27.78 13.60
N ASP A 104 -26.20 -27.63 13.51
CA ASP A 104 -27.01 -28.70 13.03
C ASP A 104 -26.66 -28.87 11.53
N ASN A 105 -26.87 -29.99 10.93
CA ASN A 105 -26.59 -30.25 9.54
C ASN A 105 -27.50 -29.44 8.58
N SER A 106 -28.05 -28.30 9.00
CA SER A 106 -28.85 -27.40 8.18
C SER A 106 -27.99 -26.33 7.52
N ASP A 107 -28.31 -25.94 6.30
CA ASP A 107 -27.58 -24.89 5.53
C ASP A 107 -27.48 -23.55 6.29
N ALA A 108 -28.44 -23.25 7.17
CA ALA A 108 -28.43 -22.05 8.00
C ALA A 108 -27.35 -22.10 9.11
N GLY A 109 -27.10 -23.30 9.69
CA GLY A 109 -26.06 -23.50 10.70
C GLY A 109 -24.64 -23.40 10.11
N SER A 110 -24.46 -23.73 8.85
CA SER A 110 -23.15 -23.64 8.18
C SER A 110 -22.61 -22.21 8.11
N ASN A 111 -23.46 -21.21 7.97
CA ASN A 111 -23.07 -19.81 7.88
C ASN A 111 -22.55 -19.23 9.20
N VAL A 112 -23.11 -19.61 10.34
CA VAL A 112 -22.67 -19.13 11.66
C VAL A 112 -21.34 -19.78 12.05
N ARG A 113 -21.22 -21.08 11.85
CA ARG A 113 -19.96 -21.81 12.06
C ARG A 113 -18.83 -21.27 11.19
N SER A 114 -19.10 -20.99 9.92
CA SER A 114 -18.15 -20.43 8.98
C SER A 114 -17.60 -19.08 9.47
N ARG A 115 -18.42 -18.25 10.11
CA ARG A 115 -17.99 -16.91 10.58
C ARG A 115 -16.97 -16.99 11.70
N LEU A 116 -17.24 -17.74 12.77
CA LEU A 116 -16.33 -17.80 13.91
C LEU A 116 -15.04 -18.55 13.58
N SER A 117 -15.13 -19.68 12.88
CA SER A 117 -13.95 -20.46 12.47
C SER A 117 -13.08 -19.71 11.46
N SER A 118 -13.67 -19.00 10.49
CA SER A 118 -12.91 -18.18 9.53
C SER A 118 -12.18 -17.01 10.17
N ARG A 119 -12.64 -16.53 11.32
CA ARG A 119 -12.00 -15.49 12.13
C ARG A 119 -10.96 -16.05 13.12
N GLY A 120 -10.63 -17.34 13.04
CA GLY A 120 -9.70 -17.99 13.94
C GLY A 120 -10.18 -18.05 15.38
N PHE A 121 -11.50 -18.12 15.60
CA PHE A 121 -12.15 -18.09 16.92
C PHE A 121 -11.78 -16.87 17.77
N LYS A 122 -11.54 -15.72 17.12
CA LYS A 122 -11.28 -14.43 17.78
C LYS A 122 -12.53 -13.55 17.76
N GLU A 123 -12.75 -12.83 18.85
CA GLU A 123 -13.85 -11.89 18.93
C GLU A 123 -13.54 -10.63 18.13
N MET A 124 -14.36 -10.37 17.12
CA MET A 124 -14.34 -9.12 16.37
C MET A 124 -14.80 -7.96 17.25
N GLY A 125 -14.52 -6.74 16.85
CA GLY A 125 -14.93 -5.60 17.65
C GLY A 125 -14.33 -4.29 17.18
N ILE A 126 -14.25 -3.36 18.12
CA ILE A 126 -13.78 -2.01 17.90
C ILE A 126 -12.44 -1.83 18.62
N GLY A 127 -11.52 -1.14 17.96
CA GLY A 127 -10.28 -0.63 18.54
C GLY A 127 -10.12 0.84 18.21
N TRP A 128 -9.68 1.61 19.18
CA TRP A 128 -9.35 3.01 19.03
C TRP A 128 -7.84 3.20 19.12
N TYR A 129 -7.31 4.04 18.23
CA TYR A 129 -5.90 4.43 18.18
C TYR A 129 -5.81 5.93 18.32
N ARG A 130 -4.82 6.42 19.08
CA ARG A 130 -4.55 7.85 19.24
C ARG A 130 -3.07 8.13 19.00
N TYR A 131 -2.81 9.20 18.29
CA TYR A 131 -1.47 9.70 18.03
C TYR A 131 -1.44 11.23 18.15
N GLU A 132 -0.49 11.75 18.92
CA GLU A 132 -0.34 13.19 19.09
C GLU A 132 0.92 13.68 18.39
N PHE A 133 0.82 14.80 17.70
CA PHE A 133 1.94 15.46 17.07
C PHE A 133 1.79 16.97 17.06
N THR A 134 2.92 17.70 17.06
CA THR A 134 2.96 19.16 16.86
C THR A 134 3.51 19.43 15.45
N PRO A 135 2.74 20.11 14.57
CA PRO A 135 3.23 20.47 13.25
C PRO A 135 4.48 21.34 13.35
N LYS A 136 5.49 21.04 12.55
CA LYS A 136 6.70 21.85 12.48
C LYS A 136 6.41 23.20 11.83
N ASP A 137 7.09 24.26 12.27
CA ASP A 137 6.90 25.61 11.72
C ASP A 137 7.25 25.70 10.23
N GLU A 138 8.20 24.90 9.75
CA GLU A 138 8.59 24.79 8.32
C GLU A 138 7.48 24.21 7.41
N TRP A 139 6.42 23.62 8.00
CA TRP A 139 5.28 23.12 7.26
C TRP A 139 4.21 24.19 7.01
N LYS A 140 4.31 25.37 7.64
CA LYS A 140 3.37 26.47 7.42
C LYS A 140 3.35 26.87 5.95
N GLY A 141 2.17 26.93 5.39
CA GLY A 141 1.99 27.26 3.96
C GLY A 141 2.19 26.08 2.99
N LYS A 142 2.56 24.90 3.47
CA LYS A 142 2.61 23.66 2.70
C LYS A 142 1.27 22.90 2.76
N ARG A 143 1.11 21.90 1.90
CA ARG A 143 0.05 20.90 1.98
C ARG A 143 0.51 19.78 2.91
N ILE A 144 -0.32 19.41 3.88
CA ILE A 144 -0.07 18.32 4.82
C ILE A 144 -1.19 17.30 4.68
N VAL A 145 -0.83 16.06 4.40
CA VAL A 145 -1.76 14.96 4.16
C VAL A 145 -1.50 13.85 5.14
N LEU A 146 -2.55 13.31 5.71
CA LEU A 146 -2.54 12.07 6.48
C LEU A 146 -2.90 10.93 5.53
N ASP A 147 -1.94 10.03 5.29
CA ASP A 147 -2.06 8.89 4.37
C ASP A 147 -2.17 7.59 5.16
N PHE A 148 -3.25 6.83 4.93
CA PHE A 148 -3.46 5.50 5.47
C PHE A 148 -3.33 4.47 4.35
N GLN A 149 -2.55 3.44 4.54
CA GLN A 149 -2.47 2.32 3.59
C GLN A 149 -3.59 1.28 3.80
N GLY A 150 -4.33 1.36 4.90
CA GLY A 150 -5.51 0.53 5.16
C GLY A 150 -5.91 0.49 6.63
N ILE A 151 -7.20 0.39 6.90
CA ILE A 151 -7.79 0.22 8.24
C ILE A 151 -8.77 -0.95 8.18
N MET A 152 -8.56 -1.99 8.97
CA MET A 152 -9.40 -3.19 8.93
C MET A 152 -10.49 -3.09 9.98
N LEU A 153 -11.75 -3.22 9.62
CA LEU A 153 -12.35 -3.37 8.29
C LEU A 153 -12.87 -2.02 7.76
N VAL A 154 -13.50 -1.23 8.65
CA VAL A 154 -14.04 0.10 8.47
C VAL A 154 -13.30 1.04 9.40
N GLY A 155 -12.98 2.24 8.90
CA GLY A 155 -12.25 3.22 9.69
C GLY A 155 -12.93 4.58 9.72
N ASP A 156 -13.01 5.19 10.90
CA ASP A 156 -13.35 6.60 11.09
C ASP A 156 -12.14 7.35 11.65
N VAL A 157 -11.78 8.45 11.03
CA VAL A 157 -10.62 9.27 11.40
C VAL A 157 -11.07 10.61 11.95
N TYR A 158 -10.48 10.99 13.07
CA TYR A 158 -10.78 12.23 13.79
C TYR A 158 -9.50 13.05 13.96
N LEU A 159 -9.62 14.35 13.92
CA LEU A 159 -8.57 15.31 14.30
C LEU A 159 -9.11 16.22 15.39
N ASN A 160 -8.43 16.29 16.53
CA ASN A 160 -8.81 17.11 17.68
C ASN A 160 -10.28 16.87 18.11
N GLY A 161 -10.74 15.63 18.08
CA GLY A 161 -12.11 15.22 18.44
C GLY A 161 -13.17 15.38 17.35
N LYS A 162 -12.84 15.96 16.18
CA LYS A 162 -13.78 16.12 15.06
C LYS A 162 -13.51 15.07 13.99
N ARG A 163 -14.55 14.35 13.52
CA ARG A 163 -14.44 13.42 12.40
C ARG A 163 -14.06 14.17 11.12
N ILE A 164 -13.01 13.71 10.44
CA ILE A 164 -12.44 14.34 9.23
C ILE A 164 -12.45 13.43 8.01
N GLY A 165 -12.67 12.11 8.17
CA GLY A 165 -12.69 11.17 7.07
C GLY A 165 -12.80 9.73 7.55
N GLY A 166 -12.45 8.79 6.66
CA GLY A 166 -12.45 7.35 6.94
C GLY A 166 -12.51 6.51 5.68
N THR A 167 -12.67 5.20 5.88
CA THR A 167 -12.81 4.21 4.81
C THR A 167 -13.95 3.24 5.10
N ASP A 168 -14.62 2.80 4.04
CA ASP A 168 -15.65 1.75 4.07
C ASP A 168 -15.17 0.44 3.43
N TYR A 169 -13.94 0.41 2.90
CA TYR A 169 -13.29 -0.79 2.37
C TYR A 169 -11.84 -0.83 2.86
N GLY A 170 -11.56 -1.65 3.86
CA GLY A 170 -10.30 -1.63 4.61
C GLY A 170 -9.07 -2.10 3.85
N TYR A 171 -9.22 -2.69 2.66
CA TYR A 171 -8.11 -3.21 1.86
C TYR A 171 -7.46 -2.19 0.93
N LEU A 172 -8.07 -1.02 0.77
CA LEU A 172 -7.50 0.12 0.04
C LEU A 172 -7.11 1.24 0.99
N GLY A 173 -6.05 1.94 0.63
CA GLY A 173 -5.63 3.13 1.36
C GLY A 173 -6.39 4.37 0.92
N PHE A 174 -6.26 5.44 1.68
CA PHE A 174 -6.84 6.75 1.41
C PHE A 174 -6.03 7.84 2.08
N ASP A 175 -6.22 9.09 1.64
CA ASP A 175 -5.59 10.24 2.24
C ASP A 175 -6.59 11.30 2.68
N ILE A 176 -6.19 12.10 3.68
CA ILE A 176 -6.98 13.24 4.22
C ILE A 176 -6.10 14.47 4.27
N ASP A 177 -6.53 15.56 3.65
CA ASP A 177 -5.82 16.85 3.69
C ASP A 177 -6.04 17.55 5.03
N LEU A 178 -4.99 17.68 5.81
CA LEU A 178 -4.99 18.33 7.13
C LEU A 178 -4.65 19.82 7.08
N SER A 179 -4.23 20.35 5.93
CA SER A 179 -3.60 21.69 5.81
C SER A 179 -4.40 22.84 6.44
N LYS A 180 -5.73 22.75 6.39
CA LYS A 180 -6.65 23.76 6.94
C LYS A 180 -7.21 23.40 8.32
N LEU A 181 -6.88 22.22 8.84
CA LEU A 181 -7.48 21.66 10.05
C LEU A 181 -6.52 21.71 11.25
N LEU A 182 -5.21 21.83 10.97
CA LEU A 182 -4.17 21.82 12.00
C LEU A 182 -4.17 23.07 12.87
N LYS A 183 -3.95 22.86 14.16
CA LYS A 183 -3.64 23.90 15.14
C LYS A 183 -2.12 24.06 15.18
N TRP A 184 -1.63 25.25 14.86
CA TRP A 184 -0.20 25.54 14.79
C TRP A 184 0.38 25.89 16.17
N GLY A 185 1.61 25.47 16.43
CA GLY A 185 2.35 25.74 17.67
C GLY A 185 1.81 25.01 18.90
N GLN A 186 0.94 24.02 18.70
CA GLN A 186 0.39 23.19 19.78
C GLN A 186 0.12 21.77 19.29
N PRO A 187 -0.02 20.79 20.18
CA PRO A 187 -0.34 19.41 19.83
C PRO A 187 -1.67 19.28 19.08
N ASN A 188 -1.67 18.39 18.10
CA ASN A 188 -2.88 17.91 17.42
C ASN A 188 -2.99 16.41 17.66
N GLU A 189 -4.18 15.96 18.00
CA GLU A 189 -4.49 14.56 18.22
C GLU A 189 -5.21 13.97 17.01
N ILE A 190 -4.64 12.92 16.43
CA ILE A 190 -5.30 12.03 15.49
C ILE A 190 -5.92 10.89 16.31
N ALA A 191 -7.22 10.64 16.17
CA ALA A 191 -7.86 9.45 16.70
C ALA A 191 -8.48 8.64 15.56
N VAL A 192 -8.35 7.31 15.62
CA VAL A 192 -8.86 6.40 14.60
C VAL A 192 -9.69 5.31 15.27
N LYS A 193 -10.95 5.18 14.85
CA LYS A 193 -11.80 4.04 15.18
C LYS A 193 -11.65 2.99 14.08
N ALA A 194 -11.20 1.81 14.44
CA ALA A 194 -11.21 0.64 13.56
C ALA A 194 -12.32 -0.31 14.01
N ASP A 195 -13.28 -0.59 13.13
CA ASP A 195 -14.46 -1.38 13.43
C ASP A 195 -14.54 -2.62 12.55
N THR A 196 -14.59 -3.80 13.18
CA THR A 196 -14.68 -5.10 12.52
C THR A 196 -15.93 -5.87 12.89
N GLN A 197 -16.94 -5.22 13.47
CA GLN A 197 -18.16 -5.88 13.96
C GLN A 197 -19.10 -6.33 12.84
N ASN A 198 -18.91 -5.86 11.61
CA ASN A 198 -19.79 -6.23 10.51
C ASN A 198 -19.87 -7.75 10.32
N SER A 199 -21.08 -8.28 10.44
CA SER A 199 -21.36 -9.72 10.39
C SER A 199 -21.21 -10.32 8.99
N SER A 200 -21.36 -9.53 7.93
CA SER A 200 -21.18 -9.97 6.54
C SER A 200 -19.72 -10.08 6.09
N ASN A 201 -18.81 -10.07 7.03
CA ASN A 201 -17.39 -10.20 6.81
C ASN A 201 -16.99 -11.50 6.10
N SER A 202 -15.77 -11.54 5.63
CA SER A 202 -15.17 -12.59 4.82
C SER A 202 -15.16 -13.99 5.46
N ARG A 203 -14.84 -14.98 4.64
CA ARG A 203 -14.69 -16.39 4.99
C ARG A 203 -13.27 -16.77 5.42
N TRP A 204 -12.42 -15.78 5.70
CA TRP A 204 -11.04 -15.95 6.17
C TRP A 204 -10.76 -14.98 7.32
N PHE A 205 -9.64 -15.19 8.01
CA PHE A 205 -9.18 -14.27 9.04
C PHE A 205 -8.75 -12.94 8.41
N THR A 206 -9.49 -11.88 8.64
CA THR A 206 -9.23 -10.54 8.07
C THR A 206 -8.24 -9.72 8.89
N GLY A 207 -8.10 -10.06 10.19
CA GLY A 207 -7.47 -9.18 11.15
C GLY A 207 -8.32 -7.97 11.51
N ALA A 208 -7.76 -7.05 12.27
CA ALA A 208 -8.43 -5.84 12.74
C ALA A 208 -7.42 -4.74 13.11
N GLY A 209 -7.79 -3.48 12.90
CA GLY A 209 -7.00 -2.33 13.35
C GLY A 209 -6.21 -1.62 12.26
N LEU A 210 -5.19 -0.86 12.66
CA LEU A 210 -4.24 -0.20 11.76
C LEU A 210 -3.18 -1.21 11.30
N TYR A 211 -3.56 -2.08 10.39
CA TYR A 211 -2.78 -3.24 9.97
C TYR A 211 -1.77 -2.97 8.85
N ARG A 212 -1.67 -1.71 8.42
CA ARG A 212 -0.73 -1.17 7.43
C ARG A 212 -0.18 0.17 7.89
N ASP A 213 0.74 0.73 7.14
CA ASP A 213 1.43 1.98 7.49
C ASP A 213 0.52 3.20 7.48
N VAL A 214 0.90 4.17 8.31
CA VAL A 214 0.31 5.52 8.35
C VAL A 214 1.43 6.55 8.25
N ASN A 215 1.24 7.53 7.34
CA ASN A 215 2.24 8.55 7.07
C ASN A 215 1.65 9.96 7.12
N LEU A 216 2.49 10.94 7.44
CA LEU A 216 2.25 12.33 7.11
C LEU A 216 3.06 12.68 5.85
N ILE A 217 2.40 13.24 4.85
CA ILE A 217 3.04 13.66 3.59
C ILE A 217 2.96 15.18 3.51
N VAL A 218 4.13 15.84 3.40
CA VAL A 218 4.23 17.29 3.31
C VAL A 218 4.72 17.65 1.91
N THR A 219 3.96 18.47 1.19
CA THR A 219 4.26 18.86 -0.21
C THR A 219 4.05 20.35 -0.44
N ASN A 220 4.38 20.82 -1.65
CA ASN A 220 3.96 22.14 -2.12
C ASN A 220 2.43 22.24 -2.09
N LYS A 221 1.92 23.41 -1.72
CA LYS A 221 0.48 23.65 -1.61
C LYS A 221 -0.22 23.79 -2.95
N ASN A 222 0.47 24.34 -3.93
CA ASN A 222 -0.14 24.83 -5.18
C ASN A 222 0.19 23.97 -6.40
N LEU A 223 1.29 23.21 -6.34
CA LEU A 223 1.75 22.35 -7.44
C LEU A 223 2.30 21.05 -6.86
N PHE A 224 1.57 19.96 -7.03
CA PHE A 224 1.92 18.68 -6.41
C PHE A 224 1.33 17.48 -7.15
N PHE A 225 1.88 16.32 -6.87
CA PHE A 225 1.33 15.04 -7.29
C PHE A 225 0.32 14.52 -6.25
N PRO A 226 -0.89 14.10 -6.66
CA PRO A 226 -1.82 13.40 -5.79
C PRO A 226 -1.31 11.97 -5.47
N ARG A 227 -2.15 11.17 -4.82
CA ARG A 227 -1.86 9.77 -4.52
C ARG A 227 -1.80 8.93 -5.80
N HIS A 228 -0.79 8.07 -5.95
CA HIS A 228 -0.58 7.16 -7.10
C HIS A 228 -0.72 7.83 -8.49
N PRO A 229 -0.01 8.93 -8.75
CA PRO A 229 -0.29 9.79 -9.89
C PRO A 229 0.28 9.28 -11.20
N LEU A 230 1.27 8.35 -11.17
CA LEU A 230 1.95 7.93 -12.39
C LEU A 230 1.29 6.69 -13.01
N PHE A 231 1.30 6.67 -14.33
CA PHE A 231 1.12 5.47 -15.12
C PHE A 231 2.31 5.29 -16.05
N ILE A 232 3.12 4.28 -15.80
CA ILE A 232 4.35 3.99 -16.53
C ILE A 232 4.13 2.78 -17.42
N ARG A 233 4.28 2.97 -18.72
CA ARG A 233 4.16 1.92 -19.73
C ARG A 233 5.44 1.75 -20.50
N THR A 234 5.76 0.53 -20.90
CA THR A 234 6.91 0.25 -21.77
C THR A 234 6.43 -0.28 -23.11
N GLN A 235 7.00 0.25 -24.20
CA GLN A 235 6.65 -0.17 -25.55
C GLN A 235 7.92 -0.63 -26.28
N GLY A 236 7.83 -1.79 -26.96
CA GLY A 236 8.94 -2.35 -27.72
C GLY A 236 10.19 -2.63 -26.88
N ASN A 237 10.03 -2.85 -25.57
CA ASN A 237 11.10 -3.12 -24.59
C ASN A 237 12.19 -2.03 -24.49
N LYS A 238 11.92 -0.83 -24.97
CA LYS A 238 12.89 0.27 -24.95
C LYS A 238 12.29 1.67 -24.74
N GLU A 239 11.04 1.87 -25.08
CA GLU A 239 10.39 3.16 -24.95
C GLU A 239 9.57 3.19 -23.65
N VAL A 240 9.78 4.20 -22.82
CA VAL A 240 9.03 4.42 -21.58
C VAL A 240 8.06 5.59 -21.81
N LYS A 241 6.78 5.35 -21.62
CA LYS A 241 5.70 6.33 -21.68
C LYS A 241 5.15 6.55 -20.29
N ILE A 242 5.04 7.80 -19.89
CA ILE A 242 4.56 8.17 -18.56
C ILE A 242 3.38 9.12 -18.72
N LYS A 243 2.26 8.76 -18.09
CA LYS A 243 1.20 9.70 -17.79
C LYS A 243 1.29 10.10 -16.32
N ALA A 244 1.08 11.37 -16.04
CA ALA A 244 1.15 11.91 -14.69
C ALA A 244 -0.10 12.73 -14.37
N GLU A 245 -0.78 12.37 -13.28
CA GLU A 245 -1.83 13.21 -12.70
C GLU A 245 -1.18 14.32 -11.88
N ILE A 246 -1.52 15.58 -12.15
CA ILE A 246 -0.89 16.75 -11.55
C ILE A 246 -1.96 17.71 -11.08
N ILE A 247 -1.85 18.16 -9.83
CA ILE A 247 -2.68 19.23 -9.30
C ILE A 247 -1.89 20.52 -9.35
N ASN A 248 -2.39 21.48 -10.13
CA ASN A 248 -1.76 22.79 -10.30
C ASN A 248 -2.76 23.91 -9.97
N GLN A 249 -2.56 24.54 -8.82
CA GLN A 249 -3.36 25.66 -8.32
C GLN A 249 -2.61 26.99 -8.45
N GLN A 250 -1.47 27.02 -9.12
CA GLN A 250 -0.69 28.24 -9.35
C GLN A 250 -1.52 29.28 -10.12
N LYS A 251 -1.23 30.55 -9.87
CA LYS A 251 -1.86 31.65 -10.60
C LYS A 251 -1.32 31.71 -12.02
N VAL A 252 -2.22 31.83 -12.98
CA VAL A 252 -1.88 32.12 -14.38
C VAL A 252 -1.90 33.65 -14.55
N ALA A 253 -0.98 34.18 -15.35
CA ALA A 253 -0.90 35.62 -15.58
C ALA A 253 -2.23 36.21 -16.08
N LYS A 254 -2.54 37.43 -15.66
CA LYS A 254 -3.81 38.09 -16.00
C LYS A 254 -3.98 38.15 -17.53
N GLY A 255 -5.12 37.68 -18.02
CA GLY A 255 -5.42 37.63 -19.45
C GLY A 255 -4.95 36.35 -20.17
N GLN A 256 -4.23 35.45 -19.50
CA GLN A 256 -3.83 34.17 -20.07
C GLN A 256 -4.76 33.02 -19.56
N SER A 257 -5.11 32.13 -20.46
CA SER A 257 -5.91 30.94 -20.13
C SER A 257 -5.05 29.68 -19.92
N ALA A 258 -3.78 29.73 -20.27
CA ALA A 258 -2.82 28.63 -20.16
C ALA A 258 -1.42 29.16 -19.79
N ALA A 259 -0.63 28.32 -19.15
CA ALA A 259 0.77 28.54 -18.85
C ALA A 259 1.59 27.29 -19.19
N LYS A 260 2.90 27.47 -19.30
CA LYS A 260 3.84 26.36 -19.38
C LYS A 260 4.22 25.92 -17.98
N MET A 261 4.33 24.62 -17.78
CA MET A 261 4.80 24.00 -16.55
C MET A 261 5.95 23.06 -16.90
N PRO A 262 7.17 23.35 -16.45
CA PRO A 262 8.29 22.47 -16.71
C PRO A 262 8.17 21.19 -15.89
N VAL A 263 8.39 20.04 -16.54
CA VAL A 263 8.41 18.72 -15.92
C VAL A 263 9.69 18.00 -16.31
N GLY A 264 10.45 17.53 -15.33
CA GLY A 264 11.63 16.69 -15.52
C GLY A 264 11.30 15.22 -15.34
N VAL A 265 11.88 14.36 -16.16
CA VAL A 265 11.83 12.91 -16.01
C VAL A 265 13.25 12.38 -16.04
N ARG A 266 13.64 11.63 -15.04
CA ARG A 266 14.89 10.85 -15.02
C ARG A 266 14.57 9.38 -14.82
N ILE A 267 15.23 8.53 -15.58
CA ILE A 267 15.16 7.08 -15.36
C ILE A 267 16.49 6.66 -14.71
N LEU A 268 16.37 6.04 -13.55
CA LEU A 268 17.52 5.54 -12.81
C LEU A 268 17.55 4.01 -12.93
N ASP A 269 18.75 3.45 -13.02
CA ASP A 269 18.97 2.01 -12.95
C ASP A 269 18.91 1.50 -11.49
N ALA A 270 19.15 0.19 -11.31
CA ALA A 270 19.10 -0.44 -9.99
C ALA A 270 20.16 0.10 -9.01
N ASP A 271 21.25 0.69 -9.52
CA ASP A 271 22.31 1.31 -8.73
C ASP A 271 22.07 2.81 -8.46
N GLY A 272 20.93 3.34 -8.94
CA GLY A 272 20.54 4.75 -8.78
C GLY A 272 21.23 5.68 -9.78
N LYS A 273 21.92 5.16 -10.80
CA LYS A 273 22.53 5.95 -11.87
C LYS A 273 21.47 6.39 -12.89
N VAL A 274 21.51 7.65 -13.29
CA VAL A 274 20.67 8.17 -14.38
C VAL A 274 21.10 7.55 -15.71
N VAL A 275 20.17 6.82 -16.35
CA VAL A 275 20.39 6.17 -17.65
C VAL A 275 19.65 6.86 -18.80
N ALA A 276 18.66 7.66 -18.49
CA ALA A 276 17.98 8.56 -19.44
C ALA A 276 17.35 9.72 -18.67
N GLU A 277 17.31 10.90 -19.31
CA GLU A 277 16.68 12.07 -18.73
C GLU A 277 16.13 13.00 -19.80
N GLN A 278 15.09 13.75 -19.45
CA GLN A 278 14.53 14.82 -20.25
C GLN A 278 13.80 15.85 -19.38
N LYS A 279 13.74 17.09 -19.86
CA LYS A 279 12.93 18.15 -19.26
C LYS A 279 12.11 18.81 -20.36
N ASN A 280 10.80 18.90 -20.16
CA ASN A 280 9.87 19.41 -21.16
C ASN A 280 8.86 20.35 -20.50
N ASP A 281 8.36 21.31 -21.28
CA ASP A 281 7.23 22.12 -20.87
C ASP A 281 5.92 21.39 -21.25
N ILE A 282 5.03 21.21 -20.28
CA ILE A 282 3.66 20.81 -20.57
C ILE A 282 2.72 22.00 -20.48
N HIS A 283 1.66 22.00 -21.30
CA HIS A 283 0.69 23.07 -21.30
C HIS A 283 -0.37 22.86 -20.21
N PHE A 284 -0.40 23.79 -19.26
CA PHE A 284 -1.37 23.82 -18.17
C PHE A 284 -2.49 24.80 -18.49
N ASN A 285 -3.74 24.35 -18.43
CA ASN A 285 -4.93 25.20 -18.58
C ASN A 285 -5.46 25.61 -17.20
N ALA A 286 -5.61 26.91 -16.97
CA ALA A 286 -6.07 27.46 -15.69
C ALA A 286 -7.46 27.00 -15.25
N LYS A 287 -8.32 26.53 -16.18
CA LYS A 287 -9.65 25.99 -15.87
C LYS A 287 -9.60 24.53 -15.36
N TRP A 288 -8.53 23.81 -15.66
CA TRP A 288 -8.39 22.39 -15.36
C TRP A 288 -7.23 22.17 -14.38
N ARG A 289 -7.54 22.31 -13.11
CA ARG A 289 -6.59 22.32 -12.01
C ARG A 289 -6.06 20.94 -11.63
N ASP A 290 -6.82 19.90 -11.94
CA ASP A 290 -6.54 18.51 -11.72
C ASP A 290 -6.67 17.79 -13.05
N ARG A 291 -5.55 17.27 -13.57
CA ARG A 291 -5.53 16.63 -14.88
C ARG A 291 -4.39 15.63 -15.01
N GLU A 292 -4.65 14.59 -15.80
CA GLU A 292 -3.64 13.67 -16.31
C GLU A 292 -2.97 14.27 -17.56
N TYR A 293 -1.64 14.24 -17.58
CA TYR A 293 -0.81 14.70 -18.68
C TYR A 293 0.01 13.53 -19.22
N GLU A 294 0.04 13.37 -20.54
CA GLU A 294 0.99 12.49 -21.21
C GLU A 294 2.31 13.23 -21.35
N LEU A 295 3.37 12.68 -20.71
CA LEU A 295 4.71 13.22 -20.80
C LEU A 295 5.38 12.70 -22.08
N PRO A 296 6.32 13.46 -22.69
CA PRO A 296 7.09 12.96 -23.82
C PRO A 296 7.75 11.63 -23.48
N SER A 297 7.73 10.69 -24.44
CA SER A 297 8.34 9.39 -24.26
C SER A 297 9.86 9.48 -24.13
N ILE A 298 10.45 8.57 -23.36
CA ILE A 298 11.90 8.51 -23.14
C ILE A 298 12.43 7.15 -23.57
N SER A 299 13.52 7.14 -24.35
CA SER A 299 14.14 5.89 -24.82
C SER A 299 15.13 5.35 -23.80
N LEU A 300 15.04 4.04 -23.55
CA LEU A 300 16.04 3.28 -22.81
C LEU A 300 16.79 2.36 -23.78
N GLU A 301 17.97 2.80 -24.21
CA GLU A 301 18.81 1.96 -25.05
C GLU A 301 19.32 0.77 -24.23
N ASN A 302 19.23 -0.45 -24.82
CA ASN A 302 19.67 -1.69 -24.18
C ASN A 302 19.01 -1.95 -22.81
N ALA A 303 17.71 -1.69 -22.67
CA ALA A 303 16.98 -1.90 -21.43
C ALA A 303 17.10 -3.35 -20.95
N LYS A 304 17.45 -3.54 -19.68
CA LYS A 304 17.38 -4.83 -18.99
C LYS A 304 15.92 -5.15 -18.72
N LEU A 305 15.46 -6.30 -19.21
CA LEU A 305 14.07 -6.70 -19.07
C LEU A 305 13.81 -7.31 -17.69
N TRP A 306 12.66 -6.96 -17.13
CA TRP A 306 12.14 -7.63 -15.95
C TRP A 306 11.50 -8.97 -16.32
N SER A 307 11.80 -10.02 -15.58
CA SER A 307 11.13 -11.32 -15.67
C SER A 307 11.18 -12.03 -14.31
N PRO A 308 10.38 -13.09 -14.08
CA PRO A 308 10.46 -13.88 -12.84
C PRO A 308 11.86 -14.41 -12.49
N ASP A 309 12.67 -14.69 -13.50
CA ASP A 309 14.03 -15.23 -13.33
C ASP A 309 15.10 -14.12 -13.25
N SER A 310 14.78 -12.92 -13.73
CA SER A 310 15.66 -11.74 -13.72
C SER A 310 14.84 -10.48 -13.44
N PRO A 311 14.46 -10.25 -12.17
CA PRO A 311 13.54 -9.17 -11.80
C PRO A 311 14.25 -7.80 -11.71
N TYR A 312 14.71 -7.28 -12.85
CA TYR A 312 15.41 -6.00 -12.91
C TYR A 312 14.43 -4.82 -12.88
N LEU A 313 14.67 -3.89 -11.97
CA LEU A 313 13.85 -2.71 -11.78
C LEU A 313 14.62 -1.43 -12.13
N TYR A 314 13.91 -0.51 -12.79
CA TYR A 314 14.27 0.89 -12.93
C TYR A 314 13.44 1.73 -11.98
N THR A 315 13.85 3.00 -11.79
CA THR A 315 13.05 4.00 -11.08
C THR A 315 12.81 5.19 -12.00
N ALA A 316 11.55 5.55 -12.21
CA ALA A 316 11.17 6.81 -12.81
C ALA A 316 11.10 7.87 -11.72
N GLU A 317 11.91 8.91 -11.84
CA GLU A 317 11.87 10.11 -11.01
C GLU A 317 11.23 11.23 -11.83
N VAL A 318 10.07 11.71 -11.37
CA VAL A 318 9.33 12.78 -12.04
C VAL A 318 9.32 14.02 -11.16
N THR A 319 9.74 15.16 -11.71
CA THR A 319 9.92 16.42 -10.99
C THR A 319 9.06 17.51 -11.59
N LEU A 320 8.28 18.19 -10.77
CA LEU A 320 7.53 19.40 -11.11
C LEU A 320 8.33 20.63 -10.72
N TYR A 321 8.37 21.60 -11.62
CA TYR A 321 8.99 22.91 -11.34
C TYR A 321 7.93 24.00 -11.31
N ASP A 322 8.05 24.92 -10.36
CA ASP A 322 7.21 26.11 -10.28
C ASP A 322 7.56 27.15 -11.36
N ASN A 323 6.84 28.28 -11.36
CA ASN A 323 7.05 29.34 -12.33
C ASN A 323 8.40 30.06 -12.17
N GLU A 324 9.06 29.91 -11.03
CA GLU A 324 10.39 30.45 -10.74
C GLU A 324 11.50 29.45 -11.07
N GLY A 325 11.16 28.23 -11.45
CA GLY A 325 12.11 27.16 -11.80
C GLY A 325 12.58 26.32 -10.61
N ASN A 326 12.02 26.55 -9.40
CA ASN A 326 12.31 25.74 -8.23
C ASN A 326 11.55 24.41 -8.31
N ILE A 327 12.08 23.37 -7.66
CA ILE A 327 11.37 22.10 -7.54
C ILE A 327 10.16 22.28 -6.61
N ALA A 328 8.97 22.08 -7.15
CA ALA A 328 7.72 22.14 -6.39
C ALA A 328 7.36 20.79 -5.76
N ASP A 329 7.51 19.70 -6.52
CA ASP A 329 7.27 18.34 -6.04
C ASP A 329 8.10 17.34 -6.85
N GLN A 330 8.44 16.21 -6.24
CA GLN A 330 9.18 15.15 -6.89
C GLN A 330 8.73 13.80 -6.34
N ILE A 331 8.53 12.84 -7.23
CA ILE A 331 8.20 11.46 -6.86
C ILE A 331 9.09 10.47 -7.59
N LYS A 332 9.26 9.31 -6.96
CA LYS A 332 10.02 8.17 -7.50
C LYS A 332 9.11 6.95 -7.54
N GLU A 333 9.04 6.32 -8.70
CA GLU A 333 8.20 5.14 -8.92
C GLU A 333 9.05 4.02 -9.53
N PRO A 334 9.22 2.88 -8.85
CA PRO A 334 9.87 1.71 -9.42
C PRO A 334 9.02 1.12 -10.54
N PHE A 335 9.67 0.60 -11.58
CA PHE A 335 9.00 -0.11 -12.67
C PHE A 335 9.93 -1.13 -13.33
N GLY A 336 9.35 -2.10 -14.03
CA GLY A 336 10.09 -3.07 -14.83
C GLY A 336 9.76 -2.94 -16.31
N VAL A 337 10.78 -3.04 -17.16
CA VAL A 337 10.60 -3.08 -18.61
C VAL A 337 10.24 -4.50 -19.03
N ARG A 338 9.05 -4.73 -19.51
CA ARG A 338 8.56 -6.03 -19.93
C ARG A 338 7.39 -5.97 -20.91
N THR A 339 7.14 -7.09 -21.60
CA THR A 339 5.87 -7.36 -22.27
C THR A 339 5.13 -8.50 -21.60
N ILE A 340 3.80 -8.42 -21.57
CA ILE A 340 2.94 -9.51 -21.12
C ILE A 340 1.90 -9.78 -22.21
N GLU A 341 1.77 -11.03 -22.57
CA GLU A 341 0.79 -11.50 -23.53
C GLU A 341 0.12 -12.76 -23.00
N ILE A 342 -1.19 -12.86 -23.14
CA ILE A 342 -1.93 -14.10 -22.90
C ILE A 342 -2.55 -14.53 -24.21
N ILE A 343 -2.01 -15.59 -24.80
CA ILE A 343 -2.41 -16.07 -26.12
C ILE A 343 -3.15 -17.39 -25.93
N PRO A 344 -4.38 -17.55 -26.47
CA PRO A 344 -5.09 -18.82 -26.46
C PRO A 344 -4.17 -19.95 -26.93
N GLN A 345 -4.21 -21.11 -26.26
CA GLN A 345 -3.41 -22.32 -26.52
C GLN A 345 -1.88 -22.19 -26.22
N LYS A 346 -1.33 -20.97 -26.16
CA LYS A 346 0.07 -20.76 -25.75
C LYS A 346 0.21 -20.45 -24.25
N GLY A 347 -0.80 -19.77 -23.66
CA GLY A 347 -0.81 -19.32 -22.27
C GLY A 347 -0.14 -17.98 -22.07
N LEU A 348 0.38 -17.75 -20.87
CA LEU A 348 1.08 -16.53 -20.47
C LEU A 348 2.48 -16.48 -21.07
N LEU A 349 2.79 -15.38 -21.73
CA LEU A 349 4.12 -15.05 -22.21
C LEU A 349 4.63 -13.80 -21.48
N VAL A 350 5.86 -13.84 -20.97
CA VAL A 350 6.60 -12.69 -20.47
C VAL A 350 7.82 -12.48 -21.35
N ASN A 351 7.92 -11.33 -21.99
CA ASN A 351 8.96 -11.02 -22.98
C ASN A 351 9.03 -12.07 -24.12
N GLY A 352 7.85 -12.52 -24.60
CA GLY A 352 7.74 -13.54 -25.63
C GLY A 352 8.06 -14.97 -25.19
N LYS A 353 8.49 -15.20 -23.94
CA LYS A 353 8.78 -16.53 -23.39
C LYS A 353 7.59 -17.05 -22.58
N LYS A 354 7.21 -18.31 -22.85
CA LYS A 354 6.14 -18.98 -22.09
C LYS A 354 6.54 -19.13 -20.62
N VAL A 355 5.65 -18.70 -19.72
CA VAL A 355 5.80 -18.85 -18.27
C VAL A 355 4.64 -19.69 -17.73
N LEU A 356 5.00 -20.77 -17.03
CA LEU A 356 4.03 -21.55 -16.28
C LEU A 356 3.86 -20.96 -14.89
N LEU A 357 2.63 -20.62 -14.53
CA LEU A 357 2.30 -20.15 -13.19
C LEU A 357 2.36 -21.32 -12.20
N LYS A 358 3.30 -21.27 -11.29
CA LYS A 358 3.52 -22.26 -10.23
C LYS A 358 3.31 -21.55 -8.90
N GLY A 359 2.14 -21.71 -8.29
CA GLY A 359 1.84 -20.97 -7.07
C GLY A 359 0.50 -21.36 -6.49
N TYR A 360 -0.05 -20.49 -5.69
CA TYR A 360 -1.30 -20.71 -4.98
C TYR A 360 -2.08 -19.40 -4.77
N ALA A 361 -3.37 -19.55 -4.48
CA ALA A 361 -4.17 -18.48 -3.90
C ALA A 361 -3.78 -18.32 -2.43
N ASN A 362 -3.47 -17.11 -2.01
CA ASN A 362 -2.98 -16.82 -0.65
C ASN A 362 -3.87 -15.75 -0.01
N HIS A 363 -4.11 -15.85 1.28
CA HIS A 363 -4.67 -14.75 2.06
C HIS A 363 -3.53 -13.84 2.57
N HIS A 364 -3.85 -12.57 2.82
CA HIS A 364 -2.86 -11.56 3.20
C HIS A 364 -2.24 -11.78 4.60
N THR A 365 -2.80 -12.67 5.41
CA THR A 365 -2.38 -12.92 6.79
C THR A 365 -1.02 -13.62 6.88
N LEU A 366 -0.33 -13.38 7.99
CA LEU A 366 1.07 -13.81 8.23
C LEU A 366 1.17 -14.75 9.44
N GLY A 367 0.22 -15.68 9.61
CA GLY A 367 0.20 -16.66 10.70
C GLY A 367 0.07 -15.97 12.06
N ALA A 368 1.02 -16.19 12.96
CA ALA A 368 1.02 -15.63 14.32
C ALA A 368 1.07 -14.08 14.36
N LEU A 369 1.38 -13.43 13.25
CA LEU A 369 1.36 -11.97 13.13
C LEU A 369 0.00 -11.42 12.68
N GLY A 370 -0.98 -12.31 12.44
CA GLY A 370 -2.29 -11.91 11.93
C GLY A 370 -2.23 -11.22 10.57
N ALA A 371 -3.00 -10.16 10.42
CA ALA A 371 -3.04 -9.35 9.21
C ALA A 371 -2.01 -8.21 9.18
N ALA A 372 -1.31 -7.95 10.29
CA ALA A 372 -0.29 -6.90 10.35
C ALA A 372 0.77 -7.08 9.26
N ALA A 373 0.82 -6.14 8.31
CA ALA A 373 1.57 -6.28 7.06
C ALA A 373 3.07 -5.97 7.22
N TYR A 374 3.76 -6.74 8.05
CA TYR A 374 5.20 -6.57 8.28
C TYR A 374 6.02 -6.94 7.03
N PRO A 375 6.77 -6.00 6.42
CA PRO A 375 7.53 -6.26 5.19
C PRO A 375 8.51 -7.43 5.31
N ARG A 376 9.19 -7.58 6.47
CA ARG A 376 10.12 -8.69 6.71
C ARG A 376 9.46 -10.07 6.71
N ALA A 377 8.23 -10.16 7.22
CA ALA A 377 7.48 -11.42 7.23
C ALA A 377 6.98 -11.77 5.82
N ILE A 378 6.52 -10.76 5.07
CA ILE A 378 6.15 -10.90 3.66
C ILE A 378 7.38 -11.36 2.87
N GLU A 379 8.50 -10.68 3.01
CA GLU A 379 9.76 -11.03 2.33
C GLU A 379 10.20 -12.46 2.61
N LYS A 380 10.13 -12.90 3.87
CA LYS A 380 10.43 -14.28 4.26
C LYS A 380 9.55 -15.29 3.52
N ARG A 381 8.24 -15.02 3.44
CA ARG A 381 7.28 -15.89 2.72
C ARG A 381 7.65 -15.98 1.24
N LEU A 382 7.91 -14.86 0.58
CA LEU A 382 8.24 -14.83 -0.85
C LEU A 382 9.58 -15.53 -1.15
N LYS A 383 10.58 -15.38 -0.28
CA LYS A 383 11.85 -16.12 -0.41
C LYS A 383 11.65 -17.64 -0.32
N LEU A 384 10.90 -18.10 0.69
CA LEU A 384 10.56 -19.53 0.81
C LEU A 384 9.81 -20.04 -0.43
N MET A 385 8.87 -19.29 -0.96
CA MET A 385 8.19 -19.66 -2.20
C MET A 385 9.16 -19.86 -3.37
N LYS A 386 10.10 -18.93 -3.55
CA LYS A 386 11.12 -19.05 -4.60
C LYS A 386 12.01 -20.28 -4.39
N GLU A 387 12.42 -20.57 -3.15
CA GLU A 387 13.21 -21.77 -2.80
C GLU A 387 12.47 -23.06 -3.18
N PHE A 388 11.14 -23.08 -3.04
CA PHE A 388 10.30 -24.22 -3.47
C PHE A 388 9.92 -24.20 -4.95
N GLY A 389 10.51 -23.31 -5.75
CA GLY A 389 10.27 -23.21 -7.20
C GLY A 389 8.95 -22.60 -7.59
N MET A 390 8.29 -21.89 -6.67
CA MET A 390 7.06 -21.14 -6.95
C MET A 390 7.38 -19.76 -7.53
N ASN A 391 6.51 -19.26 -8.40
CA ASN A 391 6.67 -17.98 -9.07
C ASN A 391 5.38 -17.16 -9.15
N HIS A 392 4.30 -17.58 -8.46
CA HIS A 392 3.00 -16.97 -8.62
C HIS A 392 2.19 -16.94 -7.33
N ILE A 393 1.44 -15.84 -7.14
CA ILE A 393 0.39 -15.68 -6.12
C ILE A 393 -0.85 -15.07 -6.77
N ARG A 394 -2.04 -15.58 -6.41
CA ARG A 394 -3.31 -14.85 -6.54
C ARG A 394 -3.65 -14.24 -5.18
N THR A 395 -3.92 -12.94 -5.13
CA THR A 395 -4.25 -12.23 -3.90
C THR A 395 -5.69 -12.51 -3.47
N SER A 396 -5.93 -13.64 -2.82
CA SER A 396 -7.28 -14.05 -2.37
C SER A 396 -7.71 -13.24 -1.16
N HIS A 397 -8.80 -12.58 -1.15
CA HIS A 397 -9.66 -12.14 -2.23
C HIS A 397 -9.81 -10.62 -2.05
N ASN A 398 -8.69 -9.91 -2.06
CA ASN A 398 -8.57 -8.48 -1.79
C ASN A 398 -7.20 -7.94 -2.19
N PRO A 399 -7.05 -6.63 -2.39
CA PRO A 399 -5.75 -6.00 -2.61
C PRO A 399 -4.83 -6.14 -1.39
N TYR A 400 -3.58 -6.57 -1.62
CA TYR A 400 -2.58 -6.70 -0.55
C TYR A 400 -1.87 -5.37 -0.27
N SER A 401 -0.92 -5.34 0.68
CA SER A 401 -0.16 -4.13 0.98
C SER A 401 0.74 -3.72 -0.20
N GLU A 402 1.06 -2.45 -0.30
CA GLU A 402 1.99 -1.95 -1.30
C GLU A 402 3.36 -2.63 -1.19
N ASP A 403 3.83 -2.90 0.04
CA ASP A 403 5.11 -3.60 0.24
C ASP A 403 5.10 -5.04 -0.26
N PHE A 404 3.93 -5.71 -0.25
CA PHE A 404 3.82 -7.03 -0.85
C PHE A 404 4.11 -6.97 -2.36
N LEU A 405 3.54 -6.02 -3.08
CA LEU A 405 3.76 -5.89 -4.52
C LEU A 405 5.20 -5.45 -4.84
N LYS A 406 5.76 -4.50 -4.09
CA LYS A 406 7.18 -4.10 -4.21
C LYS A 406 8.12 -5.29 -4.03
N LEU A 407 7.81 -6.16 -3.07
CA LEU A 407 8.59 -7.38 -2.83
C LEU A 407 8.36 -8.44 -3.92
N CYS A 408 7.15 -8.56 -4.47
CA CYS A 408 6.88 -9.41 -5.63
C CYS A 408 7.68 -8.95 -6.85
N ASP A 409 7.74 -7.64 -7.10
CA ASP A 409 8.57 -7.07 -8.16
C ASP A 409 10.06 -7.40 -7.97
N LYS A 410 10.55 -7.25 -6.74
CA LYS A 410 11.95 -7.52 -6.37
C LYS A 410 12.33 -8.98 -6.52
N TYR A 411 11.43 -9.91 -6.17
CA TYR A 411 11.71 -11.35 -6.18
C TYR A 411 11.19 -12.07 -7.41
N GLY A 412 10.55 -11.37 -8.36
CA GLY A 412 10.04 -11.99 -9.58
C GLY A 412 8.88 -12.95 -9.32
N ILE A 413 7.98 -12.60 -8.42
CA ILE A 413 6.73 -13.33 -8.17
C ILE A 413 5.63 -12.68 -9.00
N LEU A 414 5.03 -13.44 -9.90
CA LEU A 414 3.89 -12.99 -10.70
C LEU A 414 2.62 -12.92 -9.84
N VAL A 415 1.81 -11.90 -10.06
CA VAL A 415 0.61 -11.68 -9.26
C VAL A 415 -0.62 -11.60 -10.18
N VAL A 416 -1.63 -12.41 -9.87
CA VAL A 416 -3.02 -12.13 -10.25
C VAL A 416 -3.62 -11.34 -9.10
N ASP A 417 -3.81 -10.04 -9.33
CA ASP A 417 -4.25 -9.12 -8.30
C ASP A 417 -5.77 -9.01 -8.29
N GLU A 418 -6.36 -9.19 -7.10
CA GLU A 418 -7.81 -9.32 -6.95
C GLU A 418 -8.39 -8.22 -6.06
N LEU A 419 -9.50 -7.61 -6.50
CA LEU A 419 -10.14 -6.50 -5.81
C LEU A 419 -11.13 -6.98 -4.75
N TYR A 420 -12.03 -7.90 -5.11
CA TYR A 420 -13.14 -8.32 -4.26
C TYR A 420 -13.27 -9.85 -4.17
N ASP A 421 -13.78 -10.34 -3.04
CA ASP A 421 -14.28 -11.71 -2.93
C ASP A 421 -15.64 -11.83 -3.63
N LYS A 422 -16.65 -11.15 -3.12
CA LYS A 422 -18.02 -11.20 -3.59
C LYS A 422 -18.52 -9.79 -3.93
N TRP A 423 -19.56 -9.75 -4.74
CA TRP A 423 -20.36 -8.56 -4.94
C TRP A 423 -21.66 -8.64 -4.14
N LEU A 424 -22.42 -7.55 -4.01
CA LEU A 424 -23.71 -7.49 -3.32
C LEU A 424 -23.68 -8.04 -1.86
N THR A 425 -24.67 -8.87 -1.52
CA THR A 425 -24.95 -9.29 -0.13
C THR A 425 -23.83 -10.04 0.58
N GLN A 426 -22.89 -10.62 -0.15
CA GLN A 426 -21.72 -11.30 0.44
C GLN A 426 -20.44 -10.47 0.31
N TYR A 427 -20.59 -9.21 -0.08
CA TYR A 427 -19.49 -8.27 -0.12
C TYR A 427 -18.85 -8.11 1.27
N ALA A 428 -17.55 -8.35 1.35
CA ALA A 428 -16.78 -8.27 2.59
C ALA A 428 -16.25 -6.86 2.87
N GLY A 429 -16.99 -5.84 2.42
CA GLY A 429 -16.70 -4.44 2.69
C GLY A 429 -17.22 -4.00 4.05
N GLY A 430 -17.46 -2.72 4.18
CA GLY A 430 -17.87 -2.13 5.42
C GLY A 430 -19.35 -1.80 5.53
N ARG A 431 -19.61 -0.53 5.81
CA ARG A 431 -20.94 0.02 6.06
C ARG A 431 -21.75 0.31 4.80
N VAL A 432 -21.09 0.41 3.67
CA VAL A 432 -21.65 0.87 2.39
C VAL A 432 -21.69 -0.29 1.41
N ASP A 433 -22.77 -0.39 0.67
CA ASP A 433 -22.98 -1.44 -0.31
C ASP A 433 -21.99 -1.35 -1.47
N TRP A 434 -21.65 -2.51 -2.05
CA TRP A 434 -20.72 -2.64 -3.16
C TRP A 434 -21.08 -1.72 -4.34
N GLU A 435 -22.37 -1.59 -4.66
CA GLU A 435 -22.88 -0.75 -5.75
C GLU A 435 -22.46 0.72 -5.62
N SER A 436 -22.29 1.21 -4.40
CA SER A 436 -21.87 2.59 -4.11
C SER A 436 -20.35 2.79 -4.10
N LEU A 437 -19.57 1.71 -4.02
CA LEU A 437 -18.12 1.77 -3.80
C LEU A 437 -17.28 1.43 -5.02
N TRP A 438 -17.69 0.47 -5.85
CA TRP A 438 -16.84 -0.06 -6.90
C TRP A 438 -16.34 1.00 -7.89
N GLN A 439 -17.12 2.05 -8.18
CA GLN A 439 -16.73 3.13 -9.07
C GLN A 439 -15.56 3.96 -8.52
N LYS A 440 -15.40 3.98 -7.19
CA LYS A 440 -14.26 4.59 -6.50
C LYS A 440 -13.13 3.60 -6.32
N ASP A 441 -13.43 2.39 -5.90
CA ASP A 441 -12.43 1.40 -5.50
C ASP A 441 -11.63 0.87 -6.70
N VAL A 442 -12.27 0.65 -7.86
CA VAL A 442 -11.59 0.18 -9.08
C VAL A 442 -10.48 1.15 -9.52
N PRO A 443 -10.73 2.46 -9.69
CA PRO A 443 -9.67 3.41 -10.01
C PRO A 443 -8.54 3.48 -8.97
N GLU A 444 -8.88 3.51 -7.69
CA GLU A 444 -7.88 3.60 -6.60
C GLU A 444 -6.97 2.37 -6.60
N TRP A 445 -7.54 1.17 -6.71
CA TRP A 445 -6.79 -0.07 -6.80
C TRP A 445 -5.87 -0.11 -8.02
N VAL A 446 -6.40 0.18 -9.21
CA VAL A 446 -5.62 0.13 -10.45
C VAL A 446 -4.51 1.18 -10.45
N LYS A 447 -4.78 2.41 -10.05
CA LYS A 447 -3.76 3.46 -9.95
C LYS A 447 -2.62 3.07 -9.01
N ARG A 448 -2.96 2.43 -7.86
CA ARG A 448 -1.99 1.96 -6.89
C ARG A 448 -1.06 0.89 -7.47
N ASP A 449 -1.63 -0.07 -8.21
CA ASP A 449 -0.93 -1.33 -8.52
C ASP A 449 -0.46 -1.45 -9.98
N ARG A 450 -0.89 -0.57 -10.89
CA ARG A 450 -0.62 -0.65 -12.33
C ARG A 450 0.85 -0.55 -12.75
N ASN A 451 1.71 0.06 -11.93
CA ASN A 451 3.14 0.21 -12.24
C ASN A 451 3.97 -1.01 -11.84
N HIS A 452 3.40 -1.95 -11.06
CA HIS A 452 4.10 -3.16 -10.64
C HIS A 452 4.27 -4.14 -11.80
N PRO A 453 5.52 -4.47 -12.20
CA PRO A 453 5.75 -5.43 -13.28
C PRO A 453 5.32 -6.86 -12.90
N SER A 454 5.24 -7.18 -11.62
CA SER A 454 4.76 -8.46 -11.11
C SER A 454 3.28 -8.71 -11.38
N VAL A 455 2.45 -7.67 -11.43
CA VAL A 455 1.01 -7.81 -11.73
C VAL A 455 0.82 -8.16 -13.19
N VAL A 456 0.23 -9.32 -13.46
CA VAL A 456 0.05 -9.85 -14.82
C VAL A 456 -1.41 -9.92 -15.27
N MET A 457 -2.34 -9.87 -14.32
CA MET A 457 -3.78 -9.93 -14.59
C MET A 457 -4.56 -9.27 -13.44
N TRP A 458 -5.68 -8.69 -13.76
CA TRP A 458 -6.64 -8.12 -12.81
C TRP A 458 -7.80 -9.08 -12.59
N SER A 459 -8.15 -9.35 -11.32
CA SER A 459 -9.31 -10.17 -10.95
C SER A 459 -10.35 -9.30 -10.23
N LEU A 460 -11.58 -9.27 -10.77
CA LEU A 460 -12.65 -8.40 -10.28
C LEU A 460 -13.52 -9.06 -9.22
N GLY A 461 -13.41 -10.38 -9.03
CA GLY A 461 -14.22 -11.11 -8.06
C GLY A 461 -13.89 -12.57 -7.98
N ASN A 462 -14.41 -13.23 -6.92
CA ASN A 462 -14.18 -14.62 -6.62
C ASN A 462 -15.49 -15.37 -6.34
N GLU A 463 -15.64 -16.57 -6.94
CA GLU A 463 -16.79 -17.46 -6.73
C GLU A 463 -18.16 -16.76 -6.84
N LEU A 464 -18.37 -16.05 -7.94
CA LEU A 464 -19.58 -15.28 -8.20
C LEU A 464 -20.76 -16.16 -8.68
N GLN A 465 -20.72 -17.47 -8.43
CA GLN A 465 -21.71 -18.43 -8.92
C GLN A 465 -23.04 -18.40 -8.17
N GLN A 466 -23.05 -17.83 -6.96
CA GLN A 466 -24.28 -17.68 -6.19
C GLN A 466 -25.11 -16.53 -6.74
N TYR A 467 -26.38 -16.78 -7.02
CA TYR A 467 -27.28 -15.79 -7.60
C TYR A 467 -27.34 -14.48 -6.82
N SER A 468 -27.28 -14.54 -5.49
CA SER A 468 -27.25 -13.37 -4.61
C SER A 468 -25.99 -12.49 -4.72
N ASN A 469 -24.96 -12.97 -5.43
CA ASN A 469 -23.71 -12.23 -5.67
C ASN A 469 -23.65 -11.61 -7.06
N LEU A 470 -24.72 -11.75 -7.85
CA LEU A 470 -24.75 -11.37 -9.25
C LEU A 470 -25.80 -10.27 -9.46
N PRO A 471 -25.37 -9.02 -9.70
CA PRO A 471 -26.28 -7.93 -10.01
C PRO A 471 -26.91 -8.09 -11.41
N PHE A 472 -28.01 -7.37 -11.65
CA PHE A 472 -28.70 -7.23 -12.95
C PHE A 472 -29.40 -8.47 -13.50
N ASN A 473 -29.54 -9.55 -12.75
CA ASN A 473 -30.22 -10.76 -13.17
C ASN A 473 -29.72 -11.34 -14.52
N ASP A 474 -28.47 -11.07 -14.87
CA ASP A 474 -27.79 -11.50 -16.11
C ASP A 474 -26.49 -12.26 -15.84
N TRP A 475 -26.43 -12.96 -14.72
CA TRP A 475 -25.25 -13.70 -14.26
C TRP A 475 -24.02 -12.79 -14.07
N GLY A 476 -24.24 -11.51 -13.74
CA GLY A 476 -23.18 -10.54 -13.47
C GLY A 476 -22.42 -10.04 -14.71
N VAL A 477 -22.87 -10.38 -15.89
CA VAL A 477 -22.19 -10.01 -17.15
C VAL A 477 -22.13 -8.49 -17.32
N THR A 478 -23.21 -7.78 -17.06
CA THR A 478 -23.23 -6.31 -17.14
C THR A 478 -22.31 -5.68 -16.09
N ALA A 479 -22.36 -6.15 -14.84
CA ALA A 479 -21.49 -5.65 -13.78
C ALA A 479 -20.00 -5.86 -14.09
N TYR A 480 -19.65 -7.04 -14.62
CA TYR A 480 -18.29 -7.33 -15.08
C TYR A 480 -17.84 -6.38 -16.19
N LYS A 481 -18.69 -6.19 -17.22
CA LYS A 481 -18.37 -5.30 -18.35
C LYS A 481 -18.14 -3.85 -17.90
N LEU A 482 -19.00 -3.33 -17.00
CA LEU A 482 -18.88 -1.97 -16.48
C LEU A 482 -17.58 -1.79 -15.66
N GLN A 483 -17.28 -2.72 -14.77
CA GLN A 483 -16.04 -2.70 -14.01
C GLN A 483 -14.81 -2.82 -14.91
N LYS A 484 -14.83 -3.73 -15.87
CA LYS A 484 -13.75 -3.90 -16.85
C LYS A 484 -13.54 -2.63 -17.67
N GLU A 485 -14.59 -1.99 -18.17
CA GLU A 485 -14.48 -0.75 -18.92
C GLU A 485 -13.87 0.37 -18.07
N LEU A 486 -14.32 0.50 -16.82
CA LEU A 486 -13.76 1.49 -15.89
C LEU A 486 -12.28 1.20 -15.62
N LEU A 487 -11.92 -0.05 -15.36
CA LEU A 487 -10.53 -0.48 -15.14
C LEU A 487 -9.66 -0.12 -16.35
N HIS A 488 -10.10 -0.41 -17.56
CA HIS A 488 -9.33 -0.15 -18.78
C HIS A 488 -9.09 1.33 -19.06
N ARG A 489 -9.83 2.26 -18.45
CA ARG A 489 -9.51 3.70 -18.52
C ARG A 489 -8.23 4.03 -17.74
N TYR A 490 -7.85 3.19 -16.77
CA TYR A 490 -6.67 3.40 -15.92
C TYR A 490 -5.53 2.43 -16.23
N ASP A 491 -5.84 1.24 -16.76
CA ASP A 491 -4.85 0.28 -17.27
C ASP A 491 -5.45 -0.59 -18.38
N ASP A 492 -5.04 -0.35 -19.60
CA ASP A 492 -5.42 -1.11 -20.80
C ASP A 492 -4.36 -2.16 -21.20
N THR A 493 -3.33 -2.37 -20.38
CA THR A 493 -2.18 -3.24 -20.69
C THR A 493 -2.34 -4.69 -20.23
N ARG A 494 -3.31 -4.97 -19.37
CA ARG A 494 -3.54 -6.30 -18.77
C ARG A 494 -4.97 -6.78 -19.00
N LEU A 495 -5.11 -8.10 -19.05
CA LEU A 495 -6.43 -8.73 -19.11
C LEU A 495 -7.09 -8.73 -17.73
N THR A 496 -8.43 -8.81 -17.77
CA THR A 496 -9.28 -8.95 -16.58
C THR A 496 -9.88 -10.35 -16.52
N THR A 497 -10.12 -10.83 -15.30
CA THR A 497 -10.81 -12.09 -15.02
C THR A 497 -11.77 -11.95 -13.84
N VAL A 498 -12.62 -12.95 -13.66
CA VAL A 498 -13.32 -13.26 -12.42
C VAL A 498 -13.27 -14.77 -12.21
N ALA A 499 -13.35 -15.25 -10.97
CA ALA A 499 -13.36 -16.67 -10.65
C ALA A 499 -14.76 -17.11 -10.16
#